data_cec41c36bc6290f817e2911fe4465ec3
#
_entry.id   cec41c36bc6290f817e2911fe4465ec3
#
_cell.length_a   1.000
_cell.length_b   1.000
_cell.length_c   1.000
_cell.angle_alpha   90.00
_cell.angle_beta   90.00
_cell.angle_gamma   90.00
#
_symmetry.space_group_name_H-M   'P 1'
#
loop_
_entity.id
_entity.type
_entity.pdbx_description
1 polymer ?
#
loop_
_entity_poly.entity_id
_entity_poly.type
_entity_poly.pdbx_seq_one_letter_code
_entity_poly.pdbx_strand_id
1 'polypeptide(L)'
;FNRREGKPSDRGVLISRLIDRPMRPLFDEELRNDVVLTNTILAQDYDNPVEIVASIGSSLVIAYSDIPWNGPTATTNVCYLDGKYIVNPSQDERNACECFVTIASTHEKVVMIETEANEVKEDILMECIKLAHETNVHVVEFINTIVDAIGKPKFTFEKAAVNHEMLDDLCEYGLDKIAYALDTDDKNVREARLTEAVVDFKEKFGEKYAEDWDVQIDVCLYKMQKKIVK
;
A
#
# COMPACT_ATOMS: atom_id res chain seq x y z
N PHE A 1 -22.16 33.52 5.02
CA PHE A 1 -22.07 32.41 4.06
C PHE A 1 -21.31 31.28 4.72
N ASN A 2 -22.02 30.24 5.18
CA ASN A 2 -21.38 29.00 5.60
C ASN A 2 -20.84 28.30 4.35
N ARG A 3 -19.52 28.17 4.24
CA ARG A 3 -18.90 27.36 3.22
C ARG A 3 -19.33 25.91 3.47
N ARG A 4 -20.10 25.33 2.55
CA ARG A 4 -20.50 23.91 2.63
C ARG A 4 -19.33 22.97 2.40
N GLU A 5 -18.34 23.42 1.65
CA GLU A 5 -17.14 22.66 1.33
C GLU A 5 -15.95 23.54 1.65
N GLY A 6 -15.12 23.08 2.55
CA GLY A 6 -13.85 23.67 2.91
C GLY A 6 -12.71 22.72 2.56
N LYS A 7 -11.49 23.18 2.78
CA LYS A 7 -10.32 22.30 2.76
C LYS A 7 -10.52 21.18 3.80
N PRO A 8 -10.20 19.91 3.48
CA PRO A 8 -10.26 18.82 4.46
C PRO A 8 -9.48 19.17 5.73
N SER A 9 -9.98 18.72 6.89
CA SER A 9 -9.25 18.87 8.14
C SER A 9 -7.97 18.01 8.12
N ASP A 10 -6.95 18.39 8.88
CA ASP A 10 -5.72 17.62 8.98
C ASP A 10 -5.98 16.18 9.45
N ARG A 11 -6.90 16.00 10.41
CA ARG A 11 -7.36 14.68 10.83
C ARG A 11 -8.00 13.90 9.68
N GLY A 12 -8.85 14.53 8.87
CA GLY A 12 -9.47 13.90 7.70
C GLY A 12 -8.44 13.42 6.67
N VAL A 13 -7.39 14.23 6.45
CA VAL A 13 -6.28 13.87 5.57
C VAL A 13 -5.50 12.67 6.12
N LEU A 14 -5.22 12.63 7.43
CA LEU A 14 -4.52 11.52 8.07
C LEU A 14 -5.33 10.22 7.99
N ILE A 15 -6.64 10.27 8.27
CA ILE A 15 -7.53 9.11 8.15
C ILE A 15 -7.58 8.60 6.70
N SER A 16 -7.69 9.51 5.72
CA SER A 16 -7.65 9.13 4.31
C SER A 16 -6.37 8.39 3.93
N ARG A 17 -5.22 8.86 4.44
CA ARG A 17 -3.92 8.21 4.22
C ARG A 17 -3.82 6.86 4.92
N LEU A 18 -4.38 6.73 6.11
CA LEU A 18 -4.44 5.46 6.85
C LEU A 18 -5.25 4.40 6.10
N ILE A 19 -6.32 4.80 5.40
CA ILE A 19 -7.11 3.90 4.57
C ILE A 19 -6.39 3.57 3.26
N ASP A 20 -5.79 4.55 2.59
CA ASP A 20 -5.11 4.37 1.30
C ASP A 20 -3.85 3.49 1.40
N ARG A 21 -3.02 3.67 2.42
CA ARG A 21 -1.73 2.98 2.57
C ARG A 21 -1.81 1.46 2.49
N PRO A 22 -2.72 0.76 3.20
CA PRO A 22 -2.81 -0.70 3.12
C PRO A 22 -3.50 -1.20 1.85
N MET A 23 -4.31 -0.38 1.19
CA MET A 23 -5.10 -0.79 0.03
C MET A 23 -4.34 -0.65 -1.28
N ARG A 24 -3.58 0.43 -1.43
CA ARG A 24 -2.86 0.77 -2.67
C ARG A 24 -1.90 -0.33 -3.15
N PRO A 25 -1.07 -0.97 -2.30
CA PRO A 25 -0.14 -1.99 -2.73
C PRO A 25 -0.79 -3.28 -3.23
N LEU A 26 -2.09 -3.46 -3.00
CA LEU A 26 -2.84 -4.65 -3.39
C LEU A 26 -3.49 -4.52 -4.77
N PHE A 27 -3.43 -3.33 -5.39
CA PHE A 27 -3.77 -3.17 -6.79
C PHE A 27 -2.62 -3.66 -7.68
N ASP A 28 -2.96 -4.17 -8.85
CA ASP A 28 -1.96 -4.53 -9.86
C ASP A 28 -1.23 -3.25 -10.32
N GLU A 29 0.10 -3.30 -10.37
CA GLU A 29 0.94 -2.16 -10.79
C GLU A 29 0.64 -1.71 -12.23
N GLU A 30 0.02 -2.56 -13.04
CA GLU A 30 -0.33 -2.30 -14.44
C GLU A 30 -1.76 -1.77 -14.61
N LEU A 31 -2.55 -1.71 -13.54
CA LEU A 31 -3.90 -1.10 -13.57
C LEU A 31 -3.78 0.42 -13.76
N ARG A 32 -4.23 0.92 -14.91
CA ARG A 32 -4.17 2.35 -15.27
C ARG A 32 -5.47 3.11 -14.97
N ASN A 33 -6.49 2.42 -14.53
CA ASN A 33 -7.76 3.02 -14.17
C ASN A 33 -7.65 3.77 -12.85
N ASP A 34 -8.20 4.98 -12.79
CA ASP A 34 -8.33 5.72 -11.55
C ASP A 34 -9.36 5.04 -10.64
N VAL A 35 -8.98 4.79 -9.39
CA VAL A 35 -9.87 4.28 -8.36
C VAL A 35 -10.08 5.35 -7.31
N VAL A 36 -11.31 5.81 -7.14
CA VAL A 36 -11.69 6.83 -6.17
C VAL A 36 -12.61 6.23 -5.13
N LEU A 37 -12.23 6.33 -3.85
CA LEU A 37 -13.04 5.94 -2.70
C LEU A 37 -13.52 7.18 -1.97
N THR A 38 -14.83 7.29 -1.80
CA THR A 38 -15.45 8.37 -1.04
C THR A 38 -16.16 7.82 0.19
N ASN A 39 -15.67 8.17 1.36
CA ASN A 39 -16.29 7.82 2.64
C ASN A 39 -17.04 9.03 3.20
N THR A 40 -18.36 8.91 3.32
CA THR A 40 -19.21 9.95 3.91
C THR A 40 -19.59 9.55 5.33
N ILE A 41 -19.12 10.31 6.31
CA ILE A 41 -19.42 10.05 7.73
C ILE A 41 -20.74 10.74 8.07
N LEU A 42 -21.78 9.95 8.35
CA LEU A 42 -23.11 10.46 8.70
C LEU A 42 -23.30 10.64 10.20
N ALA A 43 -22.67 9.80 11.00
CA ALA A 43 -22.67 9.87 12.47
C ALA A 43 -21.34 9.34 13.00
N GLN A 44 -20.92 9.83 14.14
CA GLN A 44 -19.70 9.41 14.83
C GLN A 44 -20.00 9.18 16.31
N ASP A 45 -19.49 8.07 16.82
CA ASP A 45 -19.33 7.78 18.24
C ASP A 45 -17.85 7.93 18.57
N TYR A 46 -17.54 8.71 19.63
CA TYR A 46 -16.15 8.99 20.00
C TYR A 46 -15.42 7.79 20.59
N ASP A 47 -16.14 6.82 21.13
CA ASP A 47 -15.56 5.58 21.67
C ASP A 47 -15.23 4.57 20.56
N ASN A 48 -15.87 4.71 19.39
CA ASN A 48 -15.63 3.84 18.24
C ASN A 48 -14.89 4.62 17.13
N PRO A 49 -13.62 4.29 16.86
CA PRO A 49 -12.80 5.05 15.90
C PRO A 49 -13.37 4.95 14.48
N VAL A 50 -13.73 6.10 13.91
CA VAL A 50 -14.29 6.20 12.56
C VAL A 50 -13.35 5.67 11.49
N GLU A 51 -12.06 5.80 11.70
CA GLU A 51 -11.02 5.31 10.80
C GLU A 51 -11.07 3.78 10.58
N ILE A 52 -11.40 3.02 11.63
CA ILE A 52 -11.51 1.55 11.55
C ILE A 52 -12.73 1.16 10.73
N VAL A 53 -13.89 1.75 11.03
CA VAL A 53 -15.12 1.47 10.30
C VAL A 53 -15.02 1.89 8.83
N ALA A 54 -14.43 3.06 8.55
CA ALA A 54 -14.22 3.55 7.20
C ALA A 54 -13.24 2.68 6.41
N SER A 55 -12.18 2.18 7.05
CA SER A 55 -11.21 1.28 6.42
C SER A 55 -11.87 -0.06 6.05
N ILE A 56 -12.61 -0.67 6.98
CA ILE A 56 -13.33 -1.93 6.72
C ILE A 56 -14.38 -1.72 5.63
N GLY A 57 -15.16 -0.63 5.69
CA GLY A 57 -16.16 -0.29 4.68
C GLY A 57 -15.55 -0.08 3.29
N SER A 58 -14.41 0.61 3.21
CA SER A 58 -13.67 0.79 1.96
C SER A 58 -13.18 -0.52 1.37
N SER A 59 -12.60 -1.40 2.21
CA SER A 59 -12.17 -2.73 1.83
C SER A 59 -13.33 -3.57 1.30
N LEU A 60 -14.47 -3.58 2.00
CA LEU A 60 -15.67 -4.29 1.60
C LEU A 60 -16.18 -3.81 0.24
N VAL A 61 -16.27 -2.49 0.03
CA VAL A 61 -16.78 -1.90 -1.23
C VAL A 61 -15.93 -2.31 -2.43
N ILE A 62 -14.59 -2.27 -2.31
CA ILE A 62 -13.70 -2.71 -3.38
C ILE A 62 -13.82 -4.22 -3.57
N ALA A 63 -13.87 -4.99 -2.49
CA ALA A 63 -13.89 -6.44 -2.56
C ALA A 63 -15.14 -6.98 -3.28
N TYR A 64 -16.34 -6.45 -3.01
CA TYR A 64 -17.53 -6.92 -3.69
C TYR A 64 -17.78 -6.24 -5.06
N SER A 65 -17.11 -5.13 -5.38
CA SER A 65 -17.21 -4.45 -6.68
C SER A 65 -16.58 -5.27 -7.81
N ASP A 66 -16.68 -4.78 -9.04
CA ASP A 66 -16.02 -5.37 -10.20
C ASP A 66 -14.54 -4.95 -10.35
N ILE A 67 -14.01 -4.11 -9.46
CA ILE A 67 -12.62 -3.65 -9.50
C ILE A 67 -11.66 -4.80 -9.15
N PRO A 68 -10.64 -5.12 -9.98
CA PRO A 68 -9.64 -6.13 -9.67
C PRO A 68 -8.70 -5.64 -8.56
N TRP A 69 -8.63 -6.41 -7.46
CA TRP A 69 -7.88 -6.07 -6.27
C TRP A 69 -7.55 -7.33 -5.45
N ASN A 70 -6.34 -7.39 -4.89
CA ASN A 70 -5.82 -8.55 -4.16
C ASN A 70 -6.10 -8.49 -2.64
N GLY A 71 -7.15 -7.75 -2.23
CA GLY A 71 -7.71 -7.80 -0.87
C GLY A 71 -8.69 -8.97 -0.70
N PRO A 72 -9.50 -8.94 0.37
CA PRO A 72 -9.75 -7.80 1.26
C PRO A 72 -8.71 -7.58 2.35
N THR A 73 -8.75 -6.37 2.95
CA THR A 73 -7.99 -6.01 4.14
C THR A 73 -8.92 -5.66 5.29
N ALA A 74 -8.45 -5.83 6.51
CA ALA A 74 -9.07 -5.27 7.69
C ALA A 74 -8.06 -4.44 8.49
N THR A 75 -8.56 -3.52 9.29
CA THR A 75 -7.75 -2.65 10.15
C THR A 75 -8.27 -2.73 11.57
N THR A 76 -7.37 -2.92 12.53
CA THR A 76 -7.70 -3.01 13.96
C THR A 76 -6.70 -2.21 14.77
N ASN A 77 -7.20 -1.54 15.80
CA ASN A 77 -6.41 -0.88 16.82
C ASN A 77 -6.23 -1.82 18.01
N VAL A 78 -5.02 -1.88 18.56
CA VAL A 78 -4.75 -2.57 19.83
C VAL A 78 -3.95 -1.64 20.72
N CYS A 79 -4.31 -1.56 21.99
CA CYS A 79 -3.51 -0.88 22.99
C CYS A 79 -3.04 -1.83 24.09
N TYR A 80 -1.92 -1.46 24.72
CA TYR A 80 -1.42 -2.06 25.93
C TYR A 80 -1.58 -1.09 27.09
N LEU A 81 -2.34 -1.48 28.11
CA LEU A 81 -2.67 -0.68 29.27
C LEU A 81 -2.71 -1.56 30.52
N ASP A 82 -1.95 -1.20 31.56
CA ASP A 82 -1.93 -1.90 32.84
C ASP A 82 -1.76 -3.43 32.75
N GLY A 83 -0.86 -3.88 31.86
CA GLY A 83 -0.60 -5.30 31.67
C GLY A 83 -1.64 -6.05 30.82
N LYS A 84 -2.56 -5.34 30.16
CA LYS A 84 -3.63 -5.93 29.33
C LYS A 84 -3.56 -5.43 27.89
N TYR A 85 -3.90 -6.31 26.96
CA TYR A 85 -4.10 -5.99 25.56
C TYR A 85 -5.58 -5.74 25.29
N ILE A 86 -5.93 -4.57 24.76
CA ILE A 86 -7.32 -4.16 24.51
C ILE A 86 -7.47 -3.91 23.01
N VAL A 87 -8.41 -4.63 22.40
CA VAL A 87 -8.75 -4.47 20.96
C VAL A 87 -9.76 -3.34 20.82
N ASN A 88 -9.51 -2.43 19.89
CA ASN A 88 -10.32 -1.25 19.60
C ASN A 88 -10.65 -0.45 20.88
N PRO A 89 -9.64 0.07 21.58
CA PRO A 89 -9.80 0.76 22.86
C PRO A 89 -10.70 1.99 22.72
N SER A 90 -11.44 2.31 23.80
CA SER A 90 -12.15 3.56 23.95
C SER A 90 -11.20 4.77 23.94
N GLN A 91 -11.74 5.98 23.84
CA GLN A 91 -10.92 7.19 23.82
C GLN A 91 -10.11 7.36 25.12
N ASP A 92 -10.70 7.03 26.29
CA ASP A 92 -10.02 7.13 27.58
C ASP A 92 -8.89 6.11 27.71
N GLU A 93 -9.12 4.86 27.29
CA GLU A 93 -8.09 3.81 27.29
C GLU A 93 -6.95 4.16 26.32
N ARG A 94 -7.25 4.74 25.16
CA ARG A 94 -6.26 5.21 24.19
C ARG A 94 -5.38 6.32 24.75
N ASN A 95 -5.98 7.27 25.48
CA ASN A 95 -5.24 8.38 26.07
C ASN A 95 -4.31 7.93 27.21
N ALA A 96 -4.65 6.83 27.88
CA ALA A 96 -3.92 6.31 29.04
C ALA A 96 -2.90 5.22 28.69
N CYS A 97 -2.92 4.68 27.47
CA CYS A 97 -2.13 3.49 27.11
C CYS A 97 -0.63 3.76 26.98
N GLU A 98 0.15 2.73 27.28
CA GLU A 98 1.61 2.73 27.14
C GLU A 98 2.05 2.46 25.70
N CYS A 99 1.24 1.72 24.94
CA CYS A 99 1.47 1.41 23.54
C CYS A 99 0.13 1.36 22.80
N PHE A 100 0.08 2.00 21.66
CA PHE A 100 -1.06 1.99 20.74
C PHE A 100 -0.58 1.58 19.34
N VAL A 101 -1.22 0.58 18.77
CA VAL A 101 -0.83 0.00 17.48
C VAL A 101 -2.04 -0.07 16.56
N THR A 102 -1.90 0.45 15.34
CA THR A 102 -2.87 0.28 14.26
C THR A 102 -2.30 -0.68 13.23
N ILE A 103 -2.96 -1.80 13.01
CA ILE A 103 -2.54 -2.82 12.07
C ILE A 103 -3.58 -2.97 10.97
N ALA A 104 -3.13 -2.88 9.72
CA ALA A 104 -3.91 -3.35 8.59
C ALA A 104 -3.29 -4.62 7.99
N SER A 105 -4.11 -5.62 7.73
CA SER A 105 -3.64 -6.88 7.17
C SER A 105 -4.68 -7.51 6.23
N THR A 106 -4.18 -8.34 5.32
CA THR A 106 -4.98 -9.34 4.59
C THR A 106 -5.18 -10.56 5.47
N HIS A 107 -5.78 -11.62 4.94
CA HIS A 107 -5.86 -12.91 5.65
C HIS A 107 -4.48 -13.49 5.99
N GLU A 108 -3.48 -13.30 5.13
CA GLU A 108 -2.17 -13.95 5.25
C GLU A 108 -1.05 -13.04 5.76
N LYS A 109 -1.15 -11.73 5.53
CA LYS A 109 -0.01 -10.81 5.69
C LYS A 109 -0.42 -9.50 6.32
N VAL A 110 0.43 -9.01 7.21
CA VAL A 110 0.38 -7.62 7.69
C VAL A 110 0.89 -6.71 6.58
N VAL A 111 0.10 -5.69 6.22
CA VAL A 111 0.38 -4.75 5.11
C VAL A 111 0.82 -3.40 5.62
N MET A 112 0.32 -3.01 6.81
CA MET A 112 0.64 -1.73 7.43
C MET A 112 0.70 -1.88 8.94
N ILE A 113 1.70 -1.23 9.52
CA ILE A 113 1.88 -1.07 10.97
C ILE A 113 2.07 0.42 11.24
N GLU A 114 1.31 0.95 12.18
CA GLU A 114 1.49 2.28 12.72
C GLU A 114 1.47 2.17 14.24
N THR A 115 2.51 2.69 14.90
CA THR A 115 2.71 2.49 16.34
C THR A 115 3.06 3.80 17.01
N GLU A 116 2.45 4.03 18.16
CA GLU A 116 2.79 5.05 19.12
C GLU A 116 3.06 4.34 20.46
N ALA A 117 4.26 4.52 21.02
CA ALA A 117 4.66 3.77 22.21
C ALA A 117 5.62 4.58 23.10
N ASN A 118 5.48 4.39 24.41
CA ASN A 118 6.31 4.99 25.45
C ASN A 118 7.36 3.96 25.94
N GLU A 119 8.39 3.70 25.11
CA GLU A 119 9.53 2.81 25.44
C GLU A 119 9.12 1.41 25.95
N VAL A 120 8.05 0.82 25.40
CA VAL A 120 7.64 -0.54 25.72
C VAL A 120 8.61 -1.56 25.16
N LYS A 121 8.66 -2.76 25.78
CA LYS A 121 9.47 -3.88 25.29
C LYS A 121 8.93 -4.40 23.95
N GLU A 122 9.85 -4.88 23.10
CA GLU A 122 9.51 -5.43 21.79
C GLU A 122 8.52 -6.61 21.86
N ASP A 123 8.61 -7.45 22.91
CA ASP A 123 7.68 -8.56 23.11
C ASP A 123 6.23 -8.07 23.25
N ILE A 124 6.00 -6.96 23.96
CA ILE A 124 4.68 -6.36 24.12
C ILE A 124 4.15 -5.86 22.78
N LEU A 125 5.00 -5.18 22.02
CA LEU A 125 4.65 -4.70 20.68
C LEU A 125 4.31 -5.87 19.73
N MET A 126 5.09 -6.94 19.76
CA MET A 126 4.84 -8.12 18.95
C MET A 126 3.52 -8.81 19.30
N GLU A 127 3.15 -8.87 20.57
CA GLU A 127 1.85 -9.42 20.98
C GLU A 127 0.68 -8.52 20.53
N CYS A 128 0.82 -7.19 20.58
CA CYS A 128 -0.16 -6.26 20.01
C CYS A 128 -0.37 -6.51 18.51
N ILE A 129 0.71 -6.70 17.76
CA ILE A 129 0.67 -6.95 16.31
C ILE A 129 -0.03 -8.27 16.01
N LYS A 130 0.31 -9.35 16.73
CA LYS A 130 -0.32 -10.66 16.57
C LYS A 130 -1.81 -10.62 16.84
N LEU A 131 -2.22 -10.06 17.98
CA LEU A 131 -3.62 -9.95 18.36
C LEU A 131 -4.42 -9.13 17.35
N ALA A 132 -3.86 -8.02 16.85
CA ALA A 132 -4.50 -7.21 15.81
C ALA A 132 -4.65 -7.98 14.51
N HIS A 133 -3.62 -8.74 14.10
CA HIS A 133 -3.68 -9.56 12.89
C HIS A 133 -4.73 -10.68 13.01
N GLU A 134 -4.77 -11.40 14.12
CA GLU A 134 -5.78 -12.44 14.38
C GLU A 134 -7.21 -11.85 14.32
N THR A 135 -7.42 -10.67 14.91
CA THR A 135 -8.69 -9.96 14.82
C THR A 135 -9.04 -9.59 13.38
N ASN A 136 -8.06 -9.09 12.62
CA ASN A 136 -8.25 -8.74 11.22
C ASN A 136 -8.61 -9.95 10.35
N VAL A 137 -8.04 -11.13 10.62
CA VAL A 137 -8.38 -12.37 9.90
C VAL A 137 -9.87 -12.66 10.00
N HIS A 138 -10.46 -12.58 11.19
CA HIS A 138 -11.90 -12.79 11.37
C HIS A 138 -12.75 -11.76 10.60
N VAL A 139 -12.33 -10.49 10.56
CA VAL A 139 -13.03 -9.46 9.78
C VAL A 139 -12.91 -9.71 8.29
N VAL A 140 -11.75 -10.14 7.81
CA VAL A 140 -11.52 -10.50 6.40
C VAL A 140 -12.37 -11.71 6.01
N GLU A 141 -12.47 -12.73 6.86
CA GLU A 141 -13.35 -13.87 6.64
C GLU A 141 -14.81 -13.44 6.53
N PHE A 142 -15.26 -12.54 7.40
CA PHE A 142 -16.60 -11.98 7.33
C PHE A 142 -16.84 -11.20 6.01
N ILE A 143 -15.88 -10.38 5.58
CA ILE A 143 -15.97 -9.69 4.28
C ILE A 143 -16.10 -10.70 3.13
N ASN A 144 -15.33 -11.78 3.17
CA ASN A 144 -15.38 -12.82 2.14
C ASN A 144 -16.77 -13.48 2.07
N THR A 145 -17.45 -13.71 3.20
CA THR A 145 -18.83 -14.23 3.17
C THR A 145 -19.80 -13.31 2.43
N ILE A 146 -19.60 -11.99 2.55
CA ILE A 146 -20.42 -11.01 1.82
C ILE A 146 -20.06 -11.02 0.33
N VAL A 147 -18.76 -11.08 0.01
CA VAL A 147 -18.29 -11.14 -1.39
C VAL A 147 -18.84 -12.39 -2.09
N ASP A 148 -18.83 -13.54 -1.41
CA ASP A 148 -19.38 -14.79 -1.94
C ASP A 148 -20.88 -14.69 -2.23
N ALA A 149 -21.62 -13.92 -1.42
CA ALA A 149 -23.08 -13.76 -1.56
C ALA A 149 -23.48 -12.76 -2.65
N ILE A 150 -22.79 -11.63 -2.78
CA ILE A 150 -23.20 -10.50 -3.63
C ILE A 150 -22.08 -9.92 -4.50
N GLY A 151 -20.88 -10.50 -4.46
CA GLY A 151 -19.74 -10.00 -5.21
C GLY A 151 -19.96 -10.02 -6.72
N LYS A 152 -19.35 -9.04 -7.40
CA LYS A 152 -19.37 -8.94 -8.85
C LYS A 152 -18.12 -9.60 -9.46
N PRO A 153 -18.22 -10.17 -10.68
CA PRO A 153 -17.04 -10.61 -11.40
C PRO A 153 -16.10 -9.43 -11.67
N LYS A 154 -14.82 -9.63 -11.44
CA LYS A 154 -13.79 -8.60 -11.65
C LYS A 154 -13.60 -8.33 -13.14
N PHE A 155 -13.50 -7.04 -13.52
CA PHE A 155 -13.18 -6.71 -14.90
C PHE A 155 -11.74 -7.08 -15.22
N THR A 156 -11.52 -7.43 -16.47
CA THR A 156 -10.17 -7.67 -17.01
C THR A 156 -9.66 -6.39 -17.66
N PHE A 157 -8.38 -6.10 -17.49
CA PHE A 157 -7.71 -4.99 -18.15
C PHE A 157 -6.50 -5.50 -18.94
N GLU A 158 -6.20 -4.81 -20.02
CA GLU A 158 -5.01 -5.10 -20.78
C GLU A 158 -3.80 -4.67 -19.96
N LYS A 159 -2.96 -5.64 -19.61
CA LYS A 159 -1.67 -5.35 -19.00
C LYS A 159 -0.80 -4.72 -20.07
N ALA A 160 -0.15 -3.59 -19.74
CA ALA A 160 0.90 -3.04 -20.58
C ALA A 160 1.98 -4.12 -20.71
N ALA A 161 1.99 -4.81 -21.85
CA ALA A 161 2.92 -5.90 -22.07
C ALA A 161 4.33 -5.33 -21.97
N VAL A 162 5.06 -5.76 -20.93
CA VAL A 162 6.50 -5.47 -20.87
C VAL A 162 7.14 -6.18 -22.04
N ASN A 163 7.86 -5.42 -22.86
CA ASN A 163 8.65 -6.04 -23.90
C ASN A 163 9.79 -6.84 -23.25
N HIS A 164 9.54 -8.14 -23.07
CA HIS A 164 10.50 -9.04 -22.40
C HIS A 164 11.80 -9.16 -23.16
N GLU A 165 11.76 -9.12 -24.50
CA GLU A 165 12.95 -9.15 -25.33
C GLU A 165 13.82 -7.91 -25.08
N MET A 166 13.21 -6.73 -25.04
CA MET A 166 13.91 -5.49 -24.69
C MET A 166 14.50 -5.55 -23.27
N LEU A 167 13.74 -6.06 -22.31
CA LEU A 167 14.22 -6.18 -20.91
C LEU A 167 15.41 -7.14 -20.81
N ASP A 168 15.37 -8.28 -21.51
CA ASP A 168 16.43 -9.29 -21.47
C ASP A 168 17.70 -8.76 -22.16
N ASP A 169 17.58 -8.12 -23.32
CA ASP A 169 18.68 -7.46 -24.01
C ASP A 169 19.34 -6.36 -23.15
N LEU A 170 18.54 -5.52 -22.50
CA LEU A 170 19.04 -4.48 -21.60
C LEU A 170 19.71 -5.07 -20.35
N CYS A 171 19.16 -6.15 -19.79
CA CYS A 171 19.76 -6.85 -18.66
C CYS A 171 21.10 -7.49 -19.04
N GLU A 172 21.19 -8.17 -20.18
CA GLU A 172 22.43 -8.80 -20.64
C GLU A 172 23.53 -7.77 -20.91
N TYR A 173 23.16 -6.64 -21.49
CA TYR A 173 24.13 -5.60 -21.85
C TYR A 173 24.55 -4.70 -20.71
N GLY A 174 23.66 -4.37 -19.77
CA GLY A 174 23.87 -3.23 -18.90
C GLY A 174 23.47 -3.41 -17.44
N LEU A 175 23.24 -4.63 -16.97
CA LEU A 175 22.92 -4.83 -15.56
C LEU A 175 24.06 -4.32 -14.65
N ASP A 176 25.31 -4.53 -15.04
CA ASP A 176 26.48 -4.04 -14.30
C ASP A 176 26.58 -2.51 -14.29
N LYS A 177 26.14 -1.84 -15.37
CA LYS A 177 26.12 -0.37 -15.44
C LYS A 177 25.09 0.20 -14.49
N ILE A 178 23.93 -0.44 -14.38
CA ILE A 178 22.90 -0.05 -13.41
C ILE A 178 23.37 -0.34 -11.99
N ALA A 179 24.03 -1.47 -11.73
CA ALA A 179 24.63 -1.77 -10.43
C ALA A 179 25.63 -0.68 -10.01
N TYR A 180 26.53 -0.29 -10.91
CA TYR A 180 27.48 0.81 -10.68
C TYR A 180 26.78 2.15 -10.43
N ALA A 181 25.67 2.42 -11.15
CA ALA A 181 24.92 3.64 -10.95
C ALA A 181 24.25 3.71 -9.57
N LEU A 182 23.85 2.56 -9.02
CA LEU A 182 23.21 2.45 -7.71
C LEU A 182 24.22 2.42 -6.55
N ASP A 183 25.49 2.10 -6.82
CA ASP A 183 26.56 2.02 -5.82
C ASP A 183 27.07 3.42 -5.43
N THR A 184 26.23 4.21 -4.79
CA THR A 184 26.56 5.54 -4.27
C THR A 184 25.49 6.03 -3.30
N ASP A 185 25.89 6.71 -2.24
CA ASP A 185 25.00 7.38 -1.28
C ASP A 185 24.50 8.75 -1.79
N ASP A 186 25.18 9.35 -2.76
CA ASP A 186 24.79 10.64 -3.32
C ASP A 186 23.70 10.48 -4.40
N LYS A 187 22.56 11.10 -4.14
CA LYS A 187 21.41 11.07 -5.05
C LYS A 187 21.72 11.67 -6.42
N ASN A 188 22.45 12.79 -6.47
CA ASN A 188 22.75 13.49 -7.73
C ASN A 188 23.70 12.67 -8.60
N VAL A 189 24.71 12.04 -7.97
CA VAL A 189 25.64 11.12 -8.65
C VAL A 189 24.90 9.92 -9.22
N ARG A 190 23.97 9.34 -8.44
CA ARG A 190 23.16 8.22 -8.89
C ARG A 190 22.29 8.59 -10.10
N GLU A 191 21.60 9.73 -10.06
CA GLU A 191 20.77 10.21 -11.16
C GLU A 191 21.60 10.49 -12.43
N ALA A 192 22.76 11.08 -12.29
CA ALA A 192 23.68 11.31 -13.41
C ALA A 192 24.12 9.99 -14.07
N ARG A 193 24.59 9.03 -13.27
CA ARG A 193 25.02 7.71 -13.77
C ARG A 193 23.89 6.92 -14.42
N LEU A 194 22.67 6.99 -13.87
CA LEU A 194 21.49 6.36 -14.48
C LEU A 194 21.16 7.01 -15.83
N THR A 195 21.25 8.33 -15.93
CA THR A 195 21.02 9.07 -17.18
C THR A 195 22.06 8.67 -18.24
N GLU A 196 23.34 8.58 -17.89
CA GLU A 196 24.40 8.10 -18.77
C GLU A 196 24.13 6.69 -19.28
N ALA A 197 23.70 5.78 -18.39
CA ALA A 197 23.36 4.41 -18.76
C ALA A 197 22.16 4.37 -19.74
N VAL A 198 21.14 5.21 -19.55
CA VAL A 198 19.99 5.31 -20.46
C VAL A 198 20.40 5.82 -21.84
N VAL A 199 21.29 6.80 -21.90
CA VAL A 199 21.80 7.33 -23.18
C VAL A 199 22.55 6.24 -23.94
N ASP A 200 23.44 5.51 -23.26
CA ASP A 200 24.19 4.41 -23.84
C ASP A 200 23.27 3.24 -24.32
N PHE A 201 22.22 2.93 -23.54
CA PHE A 201 21.20 1.96 -23.96
C PHE A 201 20.45 2.42 -25.21
N LYS A 202 20.11 3.72 -25.28
CA LYS A 202 19.42 4.30 -26.43
C LYS A 202 20.28 4.28 -27.70
N GLU A 203 21.57 4.56 -27.56
CA GLU A 203 22.52 4.48 -28.70
C GLU A 203 22.61 3.06 -29.27
N LYS A 204 22.58 2.05 -28.39
CA LYS A 204 22.74 0.66 -28.84
C LYS A 204 21.44 -0.01 -29.28
N PHE A 205 20.34 0.25 -28.61
CA PHE A 205 19.07 -0.46 -28.79
C PHE A 205 17.93 0.42 -29.30
N GLY A 206 18.11 1.75 -29.34
CA GLY A 206 17.06 2.68 -29.71
C GLY A 206 16.48 2.46 -31.10
N GLU A 207 17.31 2.01 -32.09
CA GLU A 207 16.82 1.66 -33.43
C GLU A 207 16.05 0.32 -33.44
N LYS A 208 16.48 -0.65 -32.63
CA LYS A 208 15.83 -1.97 -32.52
C LYS A 208 14.45 -1.88 -31.91
N TYR A 209 14.27 -0.99 -30.93
CA TYR A 209 13.03 -0.83 -30.16
C TYR A 209 12.39 0.56 -30.31
N ALA A 210 12.54 1.19 -31.48
CA ALA A 210 12.12 2.57 -31.69
C ALA A 210 10.64 2.86 -31.36
N GLU A 211 9.75 1.91 -31.63
CA GLU A 211 8.31 2.05 -31.37
C GLU A 211 7.96 1.93 -29.87
N ASP A 212 8.71 1.11 -29.14
CA ASP A 212 8.44 0.79 -27.73
C ASP A 212 9.32 1.59 -26.77
N TRP A 213 10.39 2.22 -27.24
CA TRP A 213 11.44 2.79 -26.40
C TRP A 213 10.91 3.72 -25.33
N ASP A 214 10.20 4.77 -25.73
CA ASP A 214 9.75 5.83 -24.81
C ASP A 214 8.68 5.34 -23.82
N VAL A 215 7.98 4.24 -24.15
CA VAL A 215 6.95 3.63 -23.30
C VAL A 215 7.53 2.61 -22.33
N GLN A 216 8.56 1.87 -22.76
CA GLN A 216 9.06 0.69 -22.04
C GLN A 216 10.34 0.93 -21.25
N ILE A 217 11.13 1.95 -21.59
CA ILE A 217 12.46 2.13 -20.97
C ILE A 217 12.39 2.30 -19.46
N ASP A 218 11.46 3.10 -18.95
CA ASP A 218 11.33 3.35 -17.51
C ASP A 218 10.92 2.07 -16.76
N VAL A 219 10.04 1.26 -17.35
CA VAL A 219 9.61 -0.01 -16.80
C VAL A 219 10.76 -1.02 -16.77
N CYS A 220 11.54 -1.08 -17.85
CA CYS A 220 12.72 -1.94 -17.94
C CYS A 220 13.78 -1.54 -16.90
N LEU A 221 14.09 -0.25 -16.78
CA LEU A 221 15.03 0.27 -15.79
C LEU A 221 14.59 -0.05 -14.36
N TYR A 222 13.32 0.16 -14.05
CA TYR A 222 12.78 -0.19 -12.73
C TYR A 222 12.94 -1.69 -12.42
N LYS A 223 12.66 -2.56 -13.40
CA LYS A 223 12.84 -4.01 -13.24
C LYS A 223 14.31 -4.41 -13.10
N MET A 224 15.22 -3.76 -13.82
CA MET A 224 16.67 -3.96 -13.67
C MET A 224 17.15 -3.55 -12.27
N GLN A 225 16.76 -2.36 -11.81
CA GLN A 225 17.07 -1.88 -10.45
C GLN A 225 16.54 -2.84 -9.38
N LYS A 226 15.30 -3.32 -9.55
CA LYS A 226 14.69 -4.28 -8.61
C LYS A 226 15.42 -5.63 -8.58
N LYS A 227 15.99 -6.08 -9.69
CA LYS A 227 16.83 -7.29 -9.74
C LYS A 227 18.16 -7.14 -8.98
N ILE A 228 18.69 -5.93 -8.92
CA ILE A 228 19.99 -5.66 -8.26
C ILE A 228 19.80 -5.49 -6.75
N VAL A 229 18.72 -4.82 -6.32
CA VAL A 229 18.46 -4.46 -4.91
C VAL A 229 17.83 -5.61 -4.12
N LYS A 230 17.14 -6.55 -4.77
CA LYS A 230 16.52 -7.73 -4.15
C LYS A 230 17.37 -8.98 -4.29
#